data_348a37d4f5d83698d5485f0e70f45387
#
_entry.id   348a37d4f5d83698d5485f0e70f45387
#
_cell.length_a   1.000
_cell.length_b   1.000
_cell.length_c   1.000
_cell.angle_alpha   90.00
_cell.angle_beta   90.00
_cell.angle_gamma   90.00
#
_symmetry.space_group_name_H-M   'P 1'
#
loop_
_entity.id
_entity.type
_entity.pdbx_description
1 polymer ?
#
loop_
_entity_poly.entity_id
_entity_poly.type
_entity_poly.pdbx_seq_one_letter_code
_entity_poly.pdbx_strand_id
1 'polypeptide(L)'
;MSITIADLVGYTDRDLDADLARWFSDAEPVEVPDETRPVAPFLERLAPADAAALAALDRRVRSGRLPQFLDIFEWSYGFDFAENDCGILDSDYETELSDDDVYSIGADGGGNLYCLLTNGQVAVWFHEEEVLEAGTRFDNLDVFLWSIVRYGAVRAGKLPLPEVAADFRALGQDGALAPDLGLLSLMR
;
A
#
# COMPACT_ATOMS: atom_id res chain seq x y z
N MET A 1 -9.67 -16.42 -17.05
CA MET A 1 -10.68 -15.79 -16.17
C MET A 1 -10.03 -14.53 -15.66
N SER A 2 -10.62 -13.35 -15.86
CA SER A 2 -10.06 -12.11 -15.34
C SER A 2 -10.23 -12.07 -13.82
N ILE A 3 -9.22 -11.59 -13.10
CA ILE A 3 -9.27 -11.40 -11.67
C ILE A 3 -10.29 -10.32 -11.30
N THR A 4 -10.93 -10.46 -10.14
CA THR A 4 -11.89 -9.48 -9.61
C THR A 4 -11.49 -9.07 -8.20
N ILE A 5 -12.01 -7.94 -7.72
CA ILE A 5 -11.80 -7.48 -6.33
C ILE A 5 -12.25 -8.55 -5.33
N ALA A 6 -13.35 -9.25 -5.62
CA ALA A 6 -13.86 -10.33 -4.75
C ALA A 6 -12.87 -11.51 -4.61
N ASP A 7 -12.08 -11.80 -5.64
CA ASP A 7 -11.07 -12.86 -5.59
C ASP A 7 -9.91 -12.48 -4.66
N LEU A 8 -9.70 -11.20 -4.42
CA LEU A 8 -8.62 -10.66 -3.59
C LEU A 8 -8.99 -10.48 -2.11
N VAL A 9 -10.24 -10.68 -1.75
CA VAL A 9 -10.66 -10.57 -0.33
C VAL A 9 -9.83 -11.53 0.53
N GLY A 10 -9.17 -10.98 1.54
CA GLY A 10 -8.29 -11.72 2.46
C GLY A 10 -6.91 -12.06 1.88
N TYR A 11 -6.51 -11.49 0.75
CA TYR A 11 -5.20 -11.71 0.13
C TYR A 11 -4.06 -11.46 1.13
N THR A 12 -4.12 -10.38 1.89
CA THR A 12 -3.07 -10.01 2.86
C THR A 12 -2.82 -11.11 3.89
N ASP A 13 -3.86 -11.77 4.35
CA ASP A 13 -3.72 -12.83 5.36
C ASP A 13 -3.47 -14.21 4.73
N ARG A 14 -4.08 -14.51 3.60
CA ARG A 14 -4.09 -15.84 2.97
C ARG A 14 -2.93 -16.10 2.02
N ASP A 15 -2.62 -15.14 1.13
CA ASP A 15 -1.80 -15.41 -0.06
C ASP A 15 -0.50 -14.58 -0.11
N LEU A 16 -0.42 -13.46 0.62
CA LEU A 16 0.71 -12.53 0.56
C LEU A 16 2.05 -13.23 0.82
N ASP A 17 2.13 -14.07 1.85
CA ASP A 17 3.39 -14.74 2.19
C ASP A 17 3.88 -15.68 1.08
N ALA A 18 2.96 -16.35 0.37
CA ALA A 18 3.32 -17.23 -0.73
C ALA A 18 3.88 -16.44 -1.93
N ASP A 19 3.27 -15.31 -2.26
CA ASP A 19 3.72 -14.42 -3.32
C ASP A 19 5.07 -13.76 -2.97
N LEU A 20 5.26 -13.32 -1.73
CA LEU A 20 6.53 -12.76 -1.26
C LEU A 20 7.65 -13.81 -1.29
N ALA A 21 7.39 -15.01 -0.81
CA ALA A 21 8.35 -16.11 -0.89
C ALA A 21 8.71 -16.48 -2.35
N ARG A 22 7.76 -16.35 -3.26
CA ARG A 22 7.96 -16.65 -4.68
C ARG A 22 8.85 -15.62 -5.39
N TRP A 23 8.67 -14.34 -5.09
CA TRP A 23 9.32 -13.28 -5.88
C TRP A 23 10.36 -12.46 -5.10
N PHE A 24 10.32 -12.48 -3.77
CA PHE A 24 11.15 -11.65 -2.91
C PHE A 24 11.93 -12.45 -1.86
N SER A 25 12.14 -13.77 -2.10
CA SER A 25 12.88 -14.64 -1.15
C SER A 25 14.29 -14.15 -0.82
N ASP A 26 14.90 -13.40 -1.72
CA ASP A 26 16.27 -12.89 -1.60
C ASP A 26 16.30 -11.44 -1.09
N ALA A 27 15.13 -10.82 -0.83
CA ALA A 27 15.06 -9.47 -0.32
C ALA A 27 15.42 -9.41 1.16
N GLU A 28 16.05 -8.33 1.56
CA GLU A 28 16.33 -8.07 2.97
C GLU A 28 15.04 -7.93 3.77
N PRO A 29 14.99 -8.34 5.03
CA PRO A 29 13.84 -8.11 5.89
C PRO A 29 13.58 -6.62 6.11
N VAL A 30 12.29 -6.27 6.24
CA VAL A 30 11.87 -4.95 6.67
C VAL A 30 12.30 -4.73 8.12
N GLU A 31 12.88 -3.57 8.40
CA GLU A 31 13.22 -3.12 9.74
C GLU A 31 12.41 -1.87 10.08
N VAL A 32 11.62 -1.94 11.16
CA VAL A 32 10.90 -0.80 11.73
C VAL A 32 11.23 -0.69 13.22
N PRO A 33 11.43 0.53 13.74
CA PRO A 33 11.63 0.74 15.17
C PRO A 33 10.42 0.29 15.99
N ASP A 34 10.68 -0.18 17.20
CA ASP A 34 9.63 -0.55 18.17
C ASP A 34 8.73 0.64 18.53
N GLU A 35 9.26 1.87 18.42
CA GLU A 35 8.61 3.13 18.74
C GLU A 35 7.73 3.66 17.60
N THR A 36 7.64 2.94 16.46
CA THR A 36 6.76 3.30 15.35
C THR A 36 5.31 3.47 15.82
N ARG A 37 4.62 4.46 15.29
CA ARG A 37 3.22 4.79 15.61
C ARG A 37 2.38 3.51 15.76
N PRO A 38 1.68 3.31 16.90
CA PRO A 38 0.89 2.11 17.14
C PRO A 38 -0.30 2.04 16.19
N VAL A 39 -0.55 0.85 15.62
CA VAL A 39 -1.66 0.61 14.70
C VAL A 39 -3.02 0.47 15.41
N ALA A 40 -3.03 0.07 16.68
CA ALA A 40 -4.26 -0.31 17.38
C ALA A 40 -5.34 0.78 17.40
N PRO A 41 -5.05 2.07 17.67
CA PRO A 41 -6.07 3.12 17.62
C PRO A 41 -6.71 3.29 16.23
N PHE A 42 -5.92 3.09 15.17
CA PHE A 42 -6.41 3.19 13.80
C PHE A 42 -7.28 1.99 13.40
N LEU A 43 -6.94 0.77 13.88
CA LEU A 43 -7.76 -0.42 13.63
C LEU A 43 -9.21 -0.26 14.14
N GLU A 44 -9.41 0.45 15.26
CA GLU A 44 -10.73 0.69 15.83
C GLU A 44 -11.64 1.56 14.94
N ARG A 45 -11.05 2.28 14.00
CA ARG A 45 -11.76 3.19 13.08
C ARG A 45 -12.11 2.54 11.74
N LEU A 46 -11.57 1.37 11.47
CA LEU A 46 -11.77 0.66 10.21
C LEU A 46 -12.99 -0.28 10.25
N ALA A 47 -13.54 -0.57 9.08
CA ALA A 47 -14.45 -1.70 8.93
C ALA A 47 -13.73 -3.02 9.28
N PRO A 48 -14.44 -4.06 9.78
CA PRO A 48 -13.81 -5.28 10.26
C PRO A 48 -12.87 -5.98 9.25
N ALA A 49 -13.20 -5.96 7.96
CA ALA A 49 -12.38 -6.57 6.93
C ALA A 49 -11.06 -5.81 6.72
N ASP A 50 -11.12 -4.47 6.67
CA ASP A 50 -9.95 -3.61 6.49
C ASP A 50 -9.05 -3.65 7.73
N ALA A 51 -9.65 -3.66 8.92
CA ALA A 51 -8.93 -3.83 10.18
C ALA A 51 -8.18 -5.19 10.23
N ALA A 52 -8.80 -6.26 9.76
CA ALA A 52 -8.17 -7.58 9.71
C ALA A 52 -6.99 -7.59 8.73
N ALA A 53 -7.14 -6.98 7.56
CA ALA A 53 -6.07 -6.87 6.56
C ALA A 53 -4.88 -6.06 7.10
N LEU A 54 -5.13 -4.88 7.69
CA LEU A 54 -4.06 -4.07 8.27
C LEU A 54 -3.38 -4.76 9.45
N ALA A 55 -4.13 -5.39 10.35
CA ALA A 55 -3.57 -6.15 11.46
C ALA A 55 -2.69 -7.32 10.97
N ALA A 56 -3.07 -7.96 9.86
CA ALA A 56 -2.27 -9.02 9.24
C ALA A 56 -0.97 -8.48 8.65
N LEU A 57 -1.01 -7.31 8.01
CA LEU A 57 0.20 -6.62 7.52
C LEU A 57 1.09 -6.18 8.68
N ASP A 58 0.54 -5.52 9.69
CA ASP A 58 1.29 -5.00 10.85
C ASP A 58 2.05 -6.11 11.59
N ARG A 59 1.41 -7.26 11.81
CA ARG A 59 2.08 -8.42 12.41
C ARG A 59 3.32 -8.85 11.60
N ARG A 60 3.24 -8.82 10.26
CA ARG A 60 4.36 -9.17 9.38
C ARG A 60 5.48 -8.13 9.43
N VAL A 61 5.12 -6.86 9.35
CA VAL A 61 6.06 -5.74 9.45
C VAL A 61 6.85 -5.83 10.76
N ARG A 62 6.15 -5.97 11.89
CA ARG A 62 6.78 -6.03 13.23
C ARG A 62 7.45 -7.36 13.57
N SER A 63 7.27 -8.40 12.74
CA SER A 63 7.94 -9.69 12.98
C SER A 63 9.43 -9.68 12.63
N GLY A 64 9.94 -8.66 11.93
CA GLY A 64 11.29 -8.59 11.40
C GLY A 64 11.62 -9.71 10.40
N ARG A 65 10.61 -10.29 9.76
CA ARG A 65 10.75 -11.40 8.80
C ARG A 65 10.12 -11.09 7.44
N LEU A 66 9.36 -9.99 7.33
CA LEU A 66 8.76 -9.59 6.08
C LEU A 66 9.85 -9.19 5.08
N PRO A 67 9.97 -9.83 3.92
CA PRO A 67 10.92 -9.39 2.89
C PRO A 67 10.51 -8.02 2.35
N GLN A 68 11.50 -7.20 2.02
CA GLN A 68 11.29 -5.86 1.49
C GLN A 68 10.65 -5.94 0.10
N PHE A 69 9.45 -5.41 -0.06
CA PHE A 69 8.70 -5.29 -1.33
C PHE A 69 8.02 -3.94 -1.51
N LEU A 70 7.87 -3.19 -0.43
CA LEU A 70 7.59 -1.77 -0.36
C LEU A 70 8.80 -1.09 0.29
N ASP A 71 8.99 0.19 0.08
CA ASP A 71 9.96 0.96 0.84
C ASP A 71 9.44 1.22 2.26
N ILE A 72 9.43 0.15 3.07
CA ILE A 72 9.09 0.18 4.49
C ILE A 72 10.36 0.31 5.30
N PHE A 73 10.49 1.41 6.01
CA PHE A 73 11.61 1.67 6.92
C PHE A 73 11.17 2.65 8.01
N GLU A 74 12.09 3.00 8.93
CA GLU A 74 11.81 3.70 10.18
C GLU A 74 10.91 4.93 10.07
N TRP A 75 10.89 5.63 8.95
CA TRP A 75 10.07 6.83 8.78
C TRP A 75 8.81 6.62 7.93
N SER A 76 8.70 5.57 7.12
CA SER A 76 7.60 5.40 6.17
C SER A 76 6.42 4.60 6.72
N TYR A 77 6.66 3.63 7.59
CA TYR A 77 5.60 2.84 8.21
C TYR A 77 5.13 3.49 9.51
N GLY A 78 3.85 3.79 9.59
CA GLY A 78 3.31 4.49 10.75
C GLY A 78 3.84 5.92 10.89
N PHE A 79 4.07 6.61 9.78
CA PHE A 79 4.51 8.00 9.77
C PHE A 79 3.51 8.89 10.50
N ASP A 80 4.01 9.75 11.37
CA ASP A 80 3.22 10.70 12.13
C ASP A 80 3.27 12.07 11.44
N PHE A 81 2.18 12.43 10.76
CA PHE A 81 2.09 13.66 10.00
C PHE A 81 2.10 14.90 10.91
N ALA A 82 1.40 14.83 12.05
CA ALA A 82 1.32 15.93 12.98
C ALA A 82 2.66 16.21 13.69
N GLU A 83 3.40 15.16 14.07
CA GLU A 83 4.73 15.32 14.66
C GLU A 83 5.75 15.92 13.67
N ASN A 84 5.53 15.67 12.37
CA ASN A 84 6.37 16.18 11.28
C ASN A 84 5.85 17.50 10.67
N ASP A 85 4.80 18.08 11.23
CA ASP A 85 4.20 19.34 10.75
C ASP A 85 3.76 19.26 9.27
N CYS A 86 3.24 18.10 8.87
CA CYS A 86 2.77 17.84 7.51
C CYS A 86 1.24 17.91 7.42
N GLY A 87 0.73 18.54 6.37
CA GLY A 87 -0.69 18.54 6.02
C GLY A 87 -1.11 17.26 5.31
N ILE A 88 -2.41 16.98 5.30
CA ILE A 88 -3.01 15.85 4.58
C ILE A 88 -4.27 16.35 3.89
N LEU A 89 -4.14 16.97 2.73
CA LEU A 89 -5.30 17.38 1.94
C LEU A 89 -5.79 16.20 1.09
N ASP A 90 -7.06 15.83 1.23
CA ASP A 90 -7.72 14.91 0.32
C ASP A 90 -8.31 15.69 -0.87
N SER A 91 -7.63 15.66 -2.02
CA SER A 91 -8.02 16.44 -3.19
C SER A 91 -9.33 15.96 -3.83
N ASP A 92 -9.70 14.68 -3.69
CA ASP A 92 -10.97 14.15 -4.19
C ASP A 92 -12.19 14.76 -3.48
N TYR A 93 -12.00 15.11 -2.22
CA TYR A 93 -13.06 15.65 -1.34
C TYR A 93 -12.81 17.10 -0.92
N GLU A 94 -11.69 17.68 -1.36
CA GLU A 94 -11.24 19.03 -0.95
C GLU A 94 -11.31 19.21 0.58
N THR A 95 -10.87 18.17 1.32
CA THR A 95 -11.00 18.09 2.77
C THR A 95 -9.64 17.85 3.41
N GLU A 96 -9.31 18.62 4.44
CA GLU A 96 -8.16 18.32 5.28
C GLU A 96 -8.47 17.13 6.19
N LEU A 97 -7.51 16.20 6.25
CA LEU A 97 -7.55 15.03 7.12
C LEU A 97 -6.56 15.20 8.27
N SER A 98 -6.75 14.41 9.31
CA SER A 98 -5.84 14.31 10.46
C SER A 98 -5.09 12.98 10.45
N ASP A 99 -4.07 12.84 11.30
CA ASP A 99 -3.39 11.55 11.50
C ASP A 99 -4.35 10.42 11.84
N ASP A 100 -5.45 10.75 12.54
CA ASP A 100 -6.46 9.75 12.88
C ASP A 100 -7.22 9.21 11.67
N ASP A 101 -7.21 9.91 10.55
CA ASP A 101 -7.92 9.53 9.32
C ASP A 101 -7.07 8.68 8.37
N VAL A 102 -5.75 8.62 8.60
CA VAL A 102 -4.79 7.92 7.72
C VAL A 102 -3.79 7.10 8.53
N TYR A 103 -3.27 6.03 7.91
CA TYR A 103 -2.15 5.26 8.43
C TYR A 103 -1.17 4.95 7.29
N SER A 104 0.04 5.45 7.39
CA SER A 104 1.08 5.19 6.39
C SER A 104 1.57 3.74 6.47
N ILE A 105 1.60 3.05 5.33
CA ILE A 105 1.97 1.63 5.24
C ILE A 105 3.26 1.36 4.47
N GLY A 106 3.91 2.41 3.97
CA GLY A 106 5.15 2.33 3.23
C GLY A 106 5.32 3.51 2.29
N ALA A 107 6.35 3.49 1.47
CA ALA A 107 6.71 4.55 0.54
C ALA A 107 6.93 4.02 -0.89
N ASP A 108 7.02 4.94 -1.85
CA ASP A 108 7.32 4.63 -3.26
C ASP A 108 8.82 4.70 -3.61
N GLY A 109 9.66 5.04 -2.62
CA GLY A 109 11.10 5.27 -2.80
C GLY A 109 11.45 6.69 -3.25
N GLY A 110 10.47 7.51 -3.59
CA GLY A 110 10.64 8.93 -3.96
C GLY A 110 10.26 9.91 -2.85
N GLY A 111 9.78 9.41 -1.71
CA GLY A 111 9.33 10.21 -0.58
C GLY A 111 7.80 10.23 -0.42
N ASN A 112 7.05 9.82 -1.43
CA ASN A 112 5.60 9.72 -1.32
C ASN A 112 5.22 8.50 -0.48
N LEU A 113 4.12 8.62 0.27
CA LEU A 113 3.65 7.58 1.17
C LEU A 113 2.38 6.91 0.65
N TYR A 114 2.31 5.61 0.82
CA TYR A 114 1.06 4.86 0.66
C TYR A 114 0.28 4.92 1.98
N CYS A 115 -0.93 5.45 1.93
CA CYS A 115 -1.76 5.68 3.11
C CYS A 115 -3.06 4.90 3.04
N LEU A 116 -3.31 4.07 4.07
CA LEU A 116 -4.63 3.49 4.29
C LEU A 116 -5.52 4.53 4.97
N LEU A 117 -6.71 4.74 4.41
CA LEU A 117 -7.71 5.68 4.91
C LEU A 117 -8.75 4.97 5.77
N THR A 118 -9.45 5.70 6.62
CA THR A 118 -10.52 5.15 7.49
C THR A 118 -11.70 4.57 6.71
N ASN A 119 -11.88 4.95 5.44
CA ASN A 119 -12.87 4.33 4.55
C ASN A 119 -12.40 3.00 3.92
N GLY A 120 -11.20 2.51 4.25
CA GLY A 120 -10.60 1.29 3.75
C GLY A 120 -9.80 1.43 2.46
N GLN A 121 -9.88 2.56 1.77
CA GLN A 121 -9.10 2.81 0.55
C GLN A 121 -7.63 3.02 0.88
N VAL A 122 -6.75 2.68 -0.08
CA VAL A 122 -5.34 3.08 -0.05
C VAL A 122 -5.13 4.16 -1.11
N ALA A 123 -4.50 5.26 -0.73
CA ALA A 123 -4.17 6.38 -1.61
C ALA A 123 -2.69 6.74 -1.49
N VAL A 124 -2.17 7.51 -2.45
CA VAL A 124 -0.80 8.03 -2.39
C VAL A 124 -0.83 9.46 -1.85
N TRP A 125 -0.05 9.70 -0.81
CA TRP A 125 0.23 11.04 -0.31
C TRP A 125 1.53 11.55 -0.93
N PHE A 126 1.44 12.67 -1.63
CA PHE A 126 2.56 13.33 -2.30
C PHE A 126 3.18 14.34 -1.33
N HIS A 127 4.46 14.13 -1.02
CA HIS A 127 5.15 14.84 0.05
C HIS A 127 5.45 16.32 -0.29
N GLU A 128 5.60 16.67 -1.56
CA GLU A 128 5.90 18.05 -1.96
C GLU A 128 4.68 18.96 -1.82
N GLU A 129 3.50 18.45 -2.10
CA GLU A 129 2.23 19.18 -2.04
C GLU A 129 1.41 18.88 -0.77
N GLU A 130 1.82 17.88 0.00
CA GLU A 130 1.11 17.39 1.19
C GLU A 130 -0.34 16.98 0.89
N VAL A 131 -0.56 16.28 -0.23
CA VAL A 131 -1.88 15.95 -0.76
C VAL A 131 -2.03 14.47 -1.09
N LEU A 132 -3.20 13.92 -0.82
CA LEU A 132 -3.69 12.66 -1.38
C LEU A 132 -4.30 12.97 -2.74
N GLU A 133 -3.59 12.65 -3.81
CA GLU A 133 -4.00 13.00 -5.18
C GLU A 133 -5.21 12.21 -5.66
N ALA A 134 -6.11 12.90 -6.36
CA ALA A 134 -7.22 12.29 -7.09
C ALA A 134 -6.69 11.25 -8.11
N GLY A 135 -7.38 10.12 -8.22
CA GLY A 135 -7.01 9.07 -9.17
C GLY A 135 -5.83 8.19 -8.77
N THR A 136 -5.37 8.27 -7.51
CA THR A 136 -4.31 7.38 -7.00
C THR A 136 -4.83 6.33 -6.02
N ARG A 137 -6.13 5.99 -6.09
CA ARG A 137 -6.79 5.17 -5.09
C ARG A 137 -6.86 3.70 -5.48
N PHE A 138 -6.83 2.87 -4.44
CA PHE A 138 -7.18 1.45 -4.49
C PHE A 138 -8.36 1.20 -3.56
N ASP A 139 -9.25 0.30 -3.93
CA ASP A 139 -10.49 0.05 -3.18
C ASP A 139 -10.26 -0.43 -1.74
N ASN A 140 -9.18 -1.19 -1.51
CA ASN A 140 -8.80 -1.69 -0.20
C ASN A 140 -7.33 -2.15 -0.16
N LEU A 141 -6.86 -2.50 1.04
CA LEU A 141 -5.48 -2.93 1.28
C LEU A 141 -5.12 -4.23 0.55
N ASP A 142 -6.03 -5.19 0.43
CA ASP A 142 -5.78 -6.45 -0.26
C ASP A 142 -5.47 -6.22 -1.75
N VAL A 143 -6.27 -5.37 -2.40
CA VAL A 143 -6.08 -5.01 -3.81
C VAL A 143 -4.79 -4.23 -4.02
N PHE A 144 -4.49 -3.30 -3.12
CA PHE A 144 -3.25 -2.52 -3.15
C PHE A 144 -2.03 -3.44 -3.03
N LEU A 145 -1.96 -4.29 -2.00
CA LEU A 145 -0.81 -5.17 -1.78
C LEU A 145 -0.63 -6.17 -2.91
N TRP A 146 -1.73 -6.75 -3.41
CA TRP A 146 -1.68 -7.61 -4.59
C TRP A 146 -1.04 -6.90 -5.80
N SER A 147 -1.44 -5.65 -6.02
CA SER A 147 -0.95 -4.85 -7.15
C SER A 147 0.53 -4.48 -7.00
N ILE A 148 0.93 -3.99 -5.83
CA ILE A 148 2.31 -3.57 -5.55
C ILE A 148 3.29 -4.76 -5.57
N VAL A 149 2.91 -5.90 -5.03
CA VAL A 149 3.73 -7.12 -5.07
C VAL A 149 4.01 -7.55 -6.52
N ARG A 150 3.00 -7.53 -7.37
CA ARG A 150 3.16 -7.87 -8.80
C ARG A 150 3.94 -6.82 -9.56
N TYR A 151 3.70 -5.56 -9.30
CA TYR A 151 4.50 -4.47 -9.86
C TYR A 151 5.99 -4.62 -9.53
N GLY A 152 6.31 -4.85 -8.25
CA GLY A 152 7.68 -5.11 -7.82
C GLY A 152 8.29 -6.34 -8.49
N ALA A 153 7.52 -7.43 -8.64
CA ALA A 153 7.97 -8.63 -9.32
C ALA A 153 8.26 -8.40 -10.82
N VAL A 154 7.44 -7.57 -11.50
CA VAL A 154 7.69 -7.15 -12.89
C VAL A 154 8.96 -6.30 -12.98
N ARG A 155 9.12 -5.31 -12.11
CA ARG A 155 10.34 -4.48 -12.06
C ARG A 155 11.60 -5.29 -11.82
N ALA A 156 11.51 -6.33 -10.99
CA ALA A 156 12.62 -7.24 -10.72
C ALA A 156 12.86 -8.28 -11.85
N GLY A 157 12.07 -8.24 -12.93
CA GLY A 157 12.16 -9.19 -14.03
C GLY A 157 11.74 -10.64 -13.68
N LYS A 158 11.03 -10.81 -12.57
CA LYS A 158 10.58 -12.12 -12.06
C LYS A 158 9.19 -12.51 -12.55
N LEU A 159 8.42 -11.53 -13.04
CA LEU A 159 7.08 -11.72 -13.59
C LEU A 159 6.95 -10.93 -14.90
N PRO A 160 6.50 -11.54 -16.02
CA PRO A 160 6.32 -10.84 -17.29
C PRO A 160 5.17 -9.84 -17.20
N LEU A 161 5.41 -8.60 -17.63
CA LEU A 161 4.38 -7.56 -17.65
C LEU A 161 3.07 -7.96 -18.35
N PRO A 162 3.06 -8.66 -19.53
CA PRO A 162 1.82 -9.04 -20.19
C PRO A 162 0.91 -9.92 -19.35
N GLU A 163 1.44 -10.72 -18.42
CA GLU A 163 0.66 -11.58 -17.53
C GLU A 163 -0.13 -10.76 -16.48
N VAL A 164 0.37 -9.60 -16.11
CA VAL A 164 -0.23 -8.75 -15.04
C VAL A 164 -1.04 -7.61 -15.61
N ALA A 165 -0.65 -7.09 -16.77
CA ALA A 165 -1.26 -5.89 -17.35
C ALA A 165 -2.76 -6.03 -17.62
N ALA A 166 -3.19 -7.23 -18.03
CA ALA A 166 -4.62 -7.52 -18.26
C ALA A 166 -5.40 -7.51 -16.95
N ASP A 167 -4.82 -8.06 -15.88
CA ASP A 167 -5.43 -8.11 -14.55
C ASP A 167 -5.52 -6.71 -13.93
N PHE A 168 -4.48 -5.88 -14.04
CA PHE A 168 -4.52 -4.48 -13.58
C PHE A 168 -5.64 -3.69 -14.27
N ARG A 169 -5.81 -3.86 -15.58
CA ARG A 169 -6.90 -3.22 -16.31
C ARG A 169 -8.28 -3.77 -15.93
N ALA A 170 -8.36 -5.08 -15.69
CA ALA A 170 -9.62 -5.73 -15.30
C ALA A 170 -10.08 -5.29 -13.91
N LEU A 171 -9.16 -5.08 -12.97
CA LEU A 171 -9.46 -4.57 -11.63
C LEU A 171 -9.93 -3.11 -11.67
N GLY A 172 -9.51 -2.32 -12.67
CA GLY A 172 -9.97 -0.94 -12.87
C GLY A 172 -9.66 0.01 -11.72
N GLN A 173 -8.58 -0.27 -10.96
CA GLN A 173 -8.19 0.58 -9.85
C GLN A 173 -7.51 1.86 -10.34
N ASP A 174 -7.96 3.01 -9.85
CA ASP A 174 -7.41 4.31 -10.25
C ASP A 174 -5.90 4.37 -10.00
N GLY A 175 -5.43 3.93 -8.85
CA GLY A 175 -4.01 3.89 -8.54
C GLY A 175 -3.19 3.00 -9.48
N ALA A 176 -3.73 1.83 -9.88
CA ALA A 176 -3.04 0.95 -10.84
C ALA A 176 -2.97 1.55 -12.26
N LEU A 177 -3.95 2.37 -12.62
CA LEU A 177 -4.06 3.03 -13.92
C LEU A 177 -3.37 4.40 -13.94
N ALA A 178 -3.04 4.98 -12.78
CA ALA A 178 -2.46 6.30 -12.65
C ALA A 178 -1.07 6.37 -13.32
N PRO A 179 -0.82 7.37 -14.20
CA PRO A 179 0.49 7.54 -14.83
C PRO A 179 1.61 7.79 -13.83
N ASP A 180 1.31 8.48 -12.73
CA ASP A 180 2.29 8.93 -11.74
C ASP A 180 2.79 7.79 -10.84
N LEU A 181 1.98 6.76 -10.61
CA LEU A 181 2.42 5.56 -9.90
C LEU A 181 3.25 4.60 -10.76
N GLY A 182 3.18 4.75 -12.06
CA GLY A 182 3.98 3.96 -12.99
C GLY A 182 3.65 2.46 -13.03
N LEU A 183 2.59 1.97 -12.38
CA LEU A 183 2.28 0.53 -12.35
C LEU A 183 2.07 -0.07 -13.74
N LEU A 184 1.51 0.70 -14.67
CA LEU A 184 1.41 0.34 -16.08
C LEU A 184 2.39 1.09 -17.01
N SER A 185 3.18 2.02 -16.50
CA SER A 185 4.14 2.79 -17.32
C SER A 185 5.28 1.91 -17.86
N LEU A 186 5.54 0.77 -17.22
CA LEU A 186 6.48 -0.24 -17.72
C LEU A 186 6.07 -0.84 -19.08
N MET A 187 4.90 -0.47 -19.62
CA MET A 187 4.38 -0.95 -20.91
C MET A 187 4.79 -0.08 -22.12
N ARG A 188 5.59 0.95 -21.92
CA ARG A 188 6.03 1.86 -23.00
C ARG A 188 7.38 1.47 -23.57
#